data_8265a94ae47f7339605fcd6de435ed45
#
_entry.id   8265a94ae47f7339605fcd6de435ed45
#
_cell.length_a   1.000
_cell.length_b   1.000
_cell.length_c   1.000
_cell.angle_alpha   90.00
_cell.angle_beta   90.00
_cell.angle_gamma   90.00
#
_symmetry.space_group_name_H-M   'P 1'
#
loop_
_entity.id
_entity.type
_entity.pdbx_description
1 polymer ?
#
loop_
_entity_poly.entity_id
_entity_poly.type
_entity_poly.pdbx_seq_one_letter_code
_entity_poly.pdbx_strand_id
1 'polypeptide(L)'
;MLKTFTTTAALAIFASTGIAAASDDPTLTPDRVTEFKTAWGEGIVNIGAVHTAGGDYQAAARDHILNFYAFGKDIVLFKPTLASDDQFRGTFDEALSYFVGGSISEDKGFAIAPYTAVRWENEGTTINGDIALAMGNYYFTTTDGAEVKVEYTFGIEQMDDEELKIILHHSSLPFTPS
;
A
#
# COMPACT_ATOMS: atom_id res chain seq x y z
N MET A 1 31.40 -51.41 65.59
CA MET A 1 30.38 -50.33 65.50
C MET A 1 30.56 -49.56 64.19
N LEU A 2 29.75 -49.90 63.23
CA LEU A 2 29.83 -49.27 61.86
C LEU A 2 28.76 -48.21 61.78
N LYS A 3 29.14 -46.95 61.55
CA LYS A 3 28.20 -45.83 61.37
C LYS A 3 27.97 -45.66 59.91
N THR A 4 26.74 -45.91 59.46
CA THR A 4 26.24 -45.66 58.10
C THR A 4 25.87 -44.20 57.97
N PHE A 5 26.49 -43.47 57.01
CA PHE A 5 26.08 -42.14 56.62
C PHE A 5 25.17 -42.22 55.38
N THR A 6 23.95 -41.80 55.54
CA THR A 6 22.98 -41.65 54.43
C THR A 6 23.11 -40.25 53.82
N THR A 7 23.55 -40.21 52.61
CA THR A 7 23.63 -38.93 51.85
C THR A 7 22.33 -38.71 51.06
N THR A 8 21.55 -37.72 51.43
CA THR A 8 20.34 -37.32 50.71
C THR A 8 20.74 -36.37 49.58
N ALA A 9 20.57 -36.83 48.34
CA ALA A 9 20.76 -35.96 47.15
C ALA A 9 19.49 -35.13 46.91
N ALA A 10 19.61 -33.83 47.01
CA ALA A 10 18.52 -32.90 46.61
C ALA A 10 18.59 -32.65 45.10
N LEU A 11 17.54 -33.07 44.38
CA LEU A 11 17.37 -32.80 42.94
C LEU A 11 16.80 -31.40 42.77
N ALA A 12 17.62 -30.44 42.32
CA ALA A 12 17.17 -29.11 41.95
C ALA A 12 16.55 -29.12 40.54
N ILE A 13 15.24 -28.93 40.45
CA ILE A 13 14.53 -28.75 39.19
C ILE A 13 14.69 -27.28 38.78
N PHE A 14 15.51 -27.02 37.79
CA PHE A 14 15.55 -25.73 37.13
C PHE A 14 14.36 -25.62 36.15
N ALA A 15 13.32 -24.90 36.55
CA ALA A 15 12.28 -24.46 35.61
C ALA A 15 12.88 -23.38 34.71
N SER A 16 13.21 -23.73 33.47
CA SER A 16 13.55 -22.73 32.45
C SER A 16 12.25 -22.04 32.01
N THR A 17 11.99 -20.84 32.54
CA THR A 17 11.01 -19.94 31.95
C THR A 17 11.58 -19.47 30.63
N GLY A 18 11.18 -20.11 29.53
CA GLY A 18 11.42 -19.62 28.21
C GLY A 18 10.64 -18.32 28.07
N ILE A 19 11.33 -17.18 28.11
CA ILE A 19 10.80 -15.90 27.62
C ILE A 19 10.74 -16.10 26.11
N ALA A 20 9.52 -16.29 25.55
CA ALA A 20 9.32 -16.15 24.13
C ALA A 20 9.73 -14.71 23.80
N ALA A 21 10.82 -14.54 23.03
CA ALA A 21 11.12 -13.28 22.43
C ALA A 21 9.90 -12.91 21.57
N ALA A 22 9.24 -11.79 21.89
CA ALA A 22 8.30 -11.20 20.95
C ALA A 22 9.11 -10.93 19.68
N SER A 23 8.64 -11.42 18.54
CA SER A 23 9.20 -11.03 17.26
C SER A 23 9.01 -9.53 17.16
N ASP A 24 10.10 -8.76 17.00
CA ASP A 24 10.08 -7.31 16.71
C ASP A 24 9.57 -7.03 15.29
N ASP A 25 8.90 -8.01 14.68
CA ASP A 25 8.32 -7.92 13.34
C ASP A 25 7.08 -7.00 13.41
N PRO A 26 7.07 -5.83 12.75
CA PRO A 26 5.96 -4.91 12.85
C PRO A 26 4.72 -5.51 12.19
N THR A 27 3.82 -6.04 13.01
CA THR A 27 2.56 -6.64 12.58
C THR A 27 1.78 -5.66 11.69
N LEU A 28 1.20 -6.15 10.60
CA LEU A 28 0.29 -5.38 9.77
C LEU A 28 -0.92 -4.93 10.61
N THR A 29 -1.18 -3.62 10.65
CA THR A 29 -2.26 -3.01 11.45
C THR A 29 -3.11 -2.04 10.62
N PRO A 30 -4.37 -1.75 11.01
CA PRO A 30 -5.19 -0.75 10.34
C PRO A 30 -4.53 0.65 10.29
N ASP A 31 -3.75 1.01 11.31
CA ASP A 31 -3.04 2.28 11.36
C ASP A 31 -1.92 2.34 10.31
N ARG A 32 -1.12 1.27 10.19
CA ARG A 32 -0.10 1.16 9.13
C ARG A 32 -0.71 1.23 7.72
N VAL A 33 -1.88 0.59 7.51
CA VAL A 33 -2.63 0.69 6.24
C VAL A 33 -3.09 2.12 5.98
N THR A 34 -3.51 2.84 7.02
CA THR A 34 -3.94 4.24 6.91
C THR A 34 -2.77 5.17 6.58
N GLU A 35 -1.64 5.01 7.26
CA GLU A 35 -0.40 5.74 6.97
C GLU A 35 0.10 5.48 5.54
N PHE A 36 0.10 4.22 5.11
CA PHE A 36 0.48 3.82 3.76
C PHE A 36 -0.39 4.49 2.69
N LYS A 37 -1.72 4.49 2.86
CA LYS A 37 -2.65 5.16 1.94
C LYS A 37 -2.41 6.67 1.91
N THR A 38 -2.17 7.28 3.06
CA THR A 38 -1.87 8.71 3.16
C THR A 38 -0.61 9.06 2.37
N ALA A 39 0.47 8.33 2.58
CA ALA A 39 1.72 8.50 1.86
C ALA A 39 1.56 8.26 0.33
N TRP A 40 0.74 7.28 -0.06
CA TRP A 40 0.39 7.08 -1.48
C TRP A 40 -0.27 8.34 -2.07
N GLY A 41 -1.25 8.91 -1.37
CA GLY A 41 -1.94 10.14 -1.81
C GLY A 41 -1.01 11.35 -1.91
N GLU A 42 -0.13 11.53 -0.94
CA GLU A 42 0.91 12.58 -0.95
C GLU A 42 1.86 12.42 -2.14
N GLY A 43 2.21 11.18 -2.49
CA GLY A 43 3.03 10.87 -3.65
C GLY A 43 2.37 11.26 -4.97
N ILE A 44 1.03 11.10 -5.11
CA ILE A 44 0.29 11.56 -6.28
C ILE A 44 0.34 13.10 -6.39
N VAL A 45 0.11 13.80 -5.28
CA VAL A 45 0.20 15.27 -5.23
C VAL A 45 1.61 15.73 -5.63
N ASN A 46 2.65 15.05 -5.14
CA ASN A 46 4.03 15.37 -5.47
C ASN A 46 4.33 15.21 -6.99
N ILE A 47 3.85 14.14 -7.63
CA ILE A 47 4.05 13.94 -9.08
C ILE A 47 3.46 15.11 -9.87
N GLY A 48 2.22 15.51 -9.55
CA GLY A 48 1.56 16.67 -10.17
C GLY A 48 2.30 17.99 -9.93
N ALA A 49 2.83 18.21 -8.73
CA ALA A 49 3.62 19.38 -8.39
C ALA A 49 4.94 19.44 -9.16
N VAL A 50 5.67 18.31 -9.25
CA VAL A 50 6.91 18.19 -10.04
C VAL A 50 6.63 18.48 -11.53
N HIS A 51 5.56 17.92 -12.08
CA HIS A 51 5.14 18.19 -13.46
C HIS A 51 4.86 19.68 -13.68
N THR A 52 4.07 20.31 -12.81
CA THR A 52 3.73 21.73 -12.89
C THR A 52 4.96 22.64 -12.81
N ALA A 53 5.96 22.25 -12.02
CA ALA A 53 7.24 22.95 -11.90
C ALA A 53 8.20 22.71 -13.09
N GLY A 54 7.84 21.87 -14.06
CA GLY A 54 8.71 21.49 -15.19
C GLY A 54 9.87 20.57 -14.81
N GLY A 55 9.74 19.86 -13.67
CA GLY A 55 10.74 18.89 -13.20
C GLY A 55 10.57 17.48 -13.81
N ASP A 56 11.38 16.54 -13.36
CA ASP A 56 11.34 15.14 -13.83
C ASP A 56 10.19 14.37 -13.16
N TYR A 57 8.97 14.62 -13.61
CA TYR A 57 7.78 13.93 -13.12
C TYR A 57 7.75 12.44 -13.49
N GLN A 58 8.44 12.04 -14.57
CA GLN A 58 8.54 10.63 -14.94
C GLN A 58 9.38 9.85 -13.93
N ALA A 59 10.50 10.42 -13.46
CA ALA A 59 11.25 9.83 -12.37
C ALA A 59 10.41 9.78 -11.08
N ALA A 60 9.74 10.87 -10.70
CA ALA A 60 8.88 10.90 -9.53
C ALA A 60 7.75 9.85 -9.57
N ALA A 61 7.11 9.64 -10.73
CA ALA A 61 6.09 8.62 -10.91
C ALA A 61 6.67 7.20 -10.86
N ARG A 62 7.85 6.98 -11.45
CA ARG A 62 8.57 5.71 -11.41
C ARG A 62 8.91 5.31 -9.98
N ASP A 63 9.46 6.24 -9.21
CA ASP A 63 9.80 6.03 -7.80
C ASP A 63 8.54 5.75 -6.96
N HIS A 64 7.46 6.49 -7.20
CA HIS A 64 6.18 6.25 -6.54
C HIS A 64 5.65 4.85 -6.81
N ILE A 65 5.62 4.40 -8.07
CA ILE A 65 5.14 3.06 -8.42
C ILE A 65 6.02 1.98 -7.77
N LEU A 66 7.34 2.12 -7.79
CA LEU A 66 8.26 1.17 -7.16
C LEU A 66 8.10 1.13 -5.63
N ASN A 67 7.82 2.26 -5.00
CA ASN A 67 7.63 2.33 -3.55
C ASN A 67 6.29 1.75 -3.10
N PHE A 68 5.23 1.90 -3.88
CA PHE A 68 3.88 1.55 -3.43
C PHE A 68 3.31 0.27 -4.06
N TYR A 69 3.80 -0.20 -5.21
CA TYR A 69 3.24 -1.36 -5.90
C TYR A 69 4.24 -2.52 -5.92
N ALA A 70 3.72 -3.74 -5.91
CA ALA A 70 4.53 -4.96 -5.89
C ALA A 70 5.15 -5.33 -7.26
N PHE A 71 5.09 -4.48 -8.27
CA PHE A 71 5.68 -4.77 -9.60
C PHE A 71 7.13 -5.22 -9.51
N GLY A 72 7.41 -6.39 -10.07
CA GLY A 72 8.73 -7.03 -10.01
C GLY A 72 8.99 -7.87 -8.76
N LYS A 73 8.13 -7.78 -7.73
CA LYS A 73 8.14 -8.65 -6.55
C LYS A 73 6.99 -9.67 -6.62
N ASP A 74 5.79 -9.24 -7.02
CA ASP A 74 4.61 -10.09 -7.17
C ASP A 74 3.69 -9.59 -8.30
N ILE A 75 2.59 -10.34 -8.55
CA ILE A 75 1.53 -9.96 -9.48
C ILE A 75 0.73 -8.81 -8.91
N VAL A 76 0.55 -7.76 -9.72
CA VAL A 76 -0.29 -6.62 -9.36
C VAL A 76 -1.57 -6.64 -10.21
N LEU A 77 -2.71 -6.66 -9.55
CA LEU A 77 -4.02 -6.55 -10.18
C LEU A 77 -4.44 -5.08 -10.17
N PHE A 78 -4.18 -4.37 -11.24
CA PHE A 78 -4.49 -2.96 -11.32
C PHE A 78 -5.53 -2.66 -12.41
N LYS A 79 -6.70 -2.15 -11.97
CA LYS A 79 -7.76 -1.61 -12.82
C LYS A 79 -7.99 -0.15 -12.44
N PRO A 80 -7.40 0.80 -13.19
CA PRO A 80 -7.57 2.23 -12.91
C PRO A 80 -8.95 2.76 -13.31
N THR A 81 -9.29 3.97 -12.83
CA THR A 81 -10.58 4.61 -13.05
C THR A 81 -10.87 4.92 -14.52
N LEU A 82 -9.89 5.52 -15.21
CA LEU A 82 -10.06 6.11 -16.54
C LEU A 82 -9.44 5.23 -17.64
N ALA A 83 -9.70 3.94 -17.59
CA ALA A 83 -9.27 2.97 -18.59
C ALA A 83 -10.49 2.28 -19.20
N SER A 84 -10.62 2.29 -20.52
CA SER A 84 -11.81 1.81 -21.25
C SER A 84 -11.51 0.71 -22.26
N ASP A 85 -10.58 0.90 -23.14
CA ASP A 85 -10.25 -0.05 -24.21
C ASP A 85 -9.30 -1.13 -23.67
N ASP A 86 -8.21 -0.74 -23.06
CA ASP A 86 -7.34 -1.58 -22.26
C ASP A 86 -7.58 -1.28 -20.78
N GLN A 87 -8.41 -2.10 -20.14
CA GLN A 87 -8.93 -1.78 -18.80
C GLN A 87 -7.93 -2.04 -17.67
N PHE A 88 -6.89 -2.85 -17.90
CA PHE A 88 -5.99 -3.31 -16.85
C PHE A 88 -4.55 -2.83 -17.12
N ARG A 89 -3.80 -2.63 -16.03
CA ARG A 89 -2.41 -2.19 -16.04
C ARG A 89 -1.58 -3.18 -15.21
N GLY A 90 -1.40 -4.40 -15.76
CA GLY A 90 -0.77 -5.53 -15.06
C GLY A 90 0.75 -5.50 -15.03
N THR A 91 1.39 -4.57 -15.73
CA THR A 91 2.84 -4.40 -15.75
C THR A 91 3.26 -3.02 -15.26
N PHE A 92 4.53 -2.91 -14.85
CA PHE A 92 5.10 -1.62 -14.44
C PHE A 92 4.98 -0.53 -15.53
N ASP A 93 5.27 -0.88 -16.78
CA ASP A 93 5.25 0.08 -17.89
C ASP A 93 3.81 0.53 -18.23
N GLU A 94 2.83 -0.36 -18.12
CA GLU A 94 1.41 0.01 -18.28
C GLU A 94 0.92 0.90 -17.14
N ALA A 95 1.31 0.59 -15.89
CA ALA A 95 1.01 1.45 -14.75
C ALA A 95 1.65 2.83 -14.91
N LEU A 96 2.91 2.90 -15.33
CA LEU A 96 3.61 4.17 -15.60
C LEU A 96 2.91 4.96 -16.71
N SER A 97 2.45 4.28 -17.78
CA SER A 97 1.65 4.92 -18.84
C SER A 97 0.39 5.58 -18.28
N TYR A 98 -0.34 4.88 -17.40
CA TYR A 98 -1.54 5.45 -16.77
C TYR A 98 -1.20 6.67 -15.89
N PHE A 99 -0.11 6.61 -15.13
CA PHE A 99 0.30 7.69 -14.22
C PHE A 99 0.72 8.97 -14.94
N VAL A 100 1.47 8.87 -16.03
CA VAL A 100 2.11 10.04 -16.65
C VAL A 100 1.87 10.19 -18.15
N GLY A 101 1.05 9.32 -18.75
CA GLY A 101 0.91 9.19 -20.19
C GLY A 101 2.07 8.38 -20.79
N GLY A 102 1.86 7.79 -21.96
CA GLY A 102 2.95 7.04 -22.58
C GLY A 102 2.52 6.02 -23.63
N SER A 103 2.80 4.75 -23.39
CA SER A 103 2.67 3.67 -24.39
C SER A 103 1.23 3.32 -24.74
N ILE A 104 0.28 3.54 -23.83
CA ILE A 104 -1.15 3.28 -24.05
C ILE A 104 -1.85 4.55 -24.47
N SER A 105 -2.46 4.57 -25.64
CA SER A 105 -2.95 5.79 -26.31
C SER A 105 -4.10 6.49 -25.58
N GLU A 106 -4.91 5.76 -24.79
CA GLU A 106 -5.99 6.33 -23.98
C GLU A 106 -5.47 6.99 -22.69
N ASP A 107 -4.27 6.66 -22.24
CA ASP A 107 -3.70 7.19 -21.01
C ASP A 107 -3.31 8.67 -21.16
N LYS A 108 -3.85 9.52 -20.30
CA LYS A 108 -3.59 10.97 -20.33
C LYS A 108 -2.70 11.45 -19.19
N GLY A 109 -2.26 10.53 -18.34
CA GLY A 109 -1.44 10.84 -17.17
C GLY A 109 -2.28 11.35 -16.01
N PHE A 110 -2.93 10.44 -15.32
CA PHE A 110 -3.75 10.76 -14.15
C PHE A 110 -2.97 11.52 -13.06
N ALA A 111 -1.72 11.12 -12.79
CA ALA A 111 -0.93 11.65 -11.69
C ALA A 111 -0.23 12.98 -12.03
N ILE A 112 -0.17 13.40 -13.32
CA ILE A 112 0.37 14.70 -13.70
C ILE A 112 -0.68 15.84 -13.61
N ALA A 113 -1.94 15.50 -13.29
CA ALA A 113 -2.92 16.50 -12.94
C ALA A 113 -2.48 17.23 -11.66
N PRO A 114 -2.66 18.58 -11.59
CA PRO A 114 -2.15 19.37 -10.47
C PRO A 114 -3.08 19.29 -9.25
N TYR A 115 -3.23 18.08 -8.70
CA TYR A 115 -3.96 17.90 -7.45
C TYR A 115 -3.20 18.53 -6.28
N THR A 116 -3.95 19.14 -5.34
CA THR A 116 -3.39 19.81 -4.15
C THR A 116 -3.53 18.99 -2.88
N ALA A 117 -4.43 18.00 -2.87
CA ALA A 117 -4.61 17.06 -1.75
C ALA A 117 -5.29 15.77 -2.24
N VAL A 118 -5.10 14.69 -1.47
CA VAL A 118 -5.89 13.47 -1.53
C VAL A 118 -6.45 13.19 -0.14
N ARG A 119 -7.77 13.17 -0.01
CA ARG A 119 -8.48 12.90 1.24
C ARG A 119 -9.14 11.52 1.16
N TRP A 120 -9.16 10.80 2.27
CA TRP A 120 -9.68 9.44 2.35
C TRP A 120 -10.93 9.37 3.22
N GLU A 121 -11.93 8.63 2.76
CA GLU A 121 -13.07 8.15 3.55
C GLU A 121 -13.08 6.63 3.45
N ASN A 122 -12.48 5.98 4.45
CA ASN A 122 -12.37 4.53 4.48
C ASN A 122 -13.69 3.92 4.93
N GLU A 123 -14.27 3.03 4.13
CA GLU A 123 -15.46 2.24 4.53
C GLU A 123 -15.05 1.13 5.48
N GLY A 124 -13.96 0.42 5.18
CA GLY A 124 -13.48 -0.65 6.02
C GLY A 124 -12.09 -1.14 5.64
N THR A 125 -11.43 -1.75 6.61
CA THR A 125 -10.17 -2.48 6.43
C THR A 125 -10.29 -3.81 7.15
N THR A 126 -9.96 -4.91 6.46
CA THR A 126 -9.83 -6.25 7.06
C THR A 126 -8.41 -6.76 6.83
N ILE A 127 -7.87 -7.47 7.82
CA ILE A 127 -6.50 -8.01 7.78
C ILE A 127 -6.56 -9.50 7.98
N ASN A 128 -5.82 -10.24 7.16
CA ASN A 128 -5.69 -11.68 7.24
C ASN A 128 -4.23 -12.07 6.96
N GLY A 129 -3.49 -12.38 8.03
CA GLY A 129 -2.04 -12.58 7.95
C GLY A 129 -1.34 -11.31 7.46
N ASP A 130 -0.60 -11.44 6.37
CA ASP A 130 0.22 -10.37 5.79
C ASP A 130 -0.55 -9.52 4.77
N ILE A 131 -1.85 -9.79 4.56
CA ILE A 131 -2.68 -9.09 3.59
C ILE A 131 -3.75 -8.24 4.28
N ALA A 132 -3.82 -6.96 3.91
CA ALA A 132 -4.92 -6.07 4.21
C ALA A 132 -5.76 -5.81 2.96
N LEU A 133 -7.09 -5.87 3.11
CA LEU A 133 -8.03 -5.38 2.11
C LEU A 133 -8.73 -4.14 2.68
N ALA A 134 -8.70 -3.05 1.92
CA ALA A 134 -9.32 -1.80 2.30
C ALA A 134 -10.15 -1.23 1.15
N MET A 135 -11.31 -0.67 1.46
CA MET A 135 -12.15 0.01 0.48
C MET A 135 -12.80 1.26 1.05
N GLY A 136 -13.23 2.12 0.14
CA GLY A 136 -13.91 3.37 0.48
C GLY A 136 -13.84 4.37 -0.66
N ASN A 137 -13.83 5.65 -0.30
CA ASN A 137 -13.69 6.74 -1.25
C ASN A 137 -12.38 7.50 -1.00
N TYR A 138 -11.79 8.02 -2.07
CA TYR A 138 -10.76 9.04 -2.00
C TYR A 138 -11.16 10.22 -2.90
N TYR A 139 -10.74 11.39 -2.47
CA TYR A 139 -11.13 12.66 -3.09
C TYR A 139 -9.88 13.41 -3.49
N PHE A 140 -9.77 13.68 -4.78
CA PHE A 140 -8.65 14.44 -5.34
C PHE A 140 -9.06 15.90 -5.40
N THR A 141 -8.39 16.77 -4.64
CA THR A 141 -8.66 18.22 -4.65
C THR A 141 -7.90 18.86 -5.79
N THR A 142 -8.62 19.54 -6.67
CA THR A 142 -8.06 20.30 -7.78
C THR A 142 -7.57 21.68 -7.33
N THR A 143 -6.86 22.43 -8.19
CA THR A 143 -6.29 23.74 -7.85
C THR A 143 -7.34 24.83 -7.60
N ASP A 144 -8.57 24.67 -8.07
CA ASP A 144 -9.71 25.54 -7.77
C ASP A 144 -10.48 25.14 -6.51
N GLY A 145 -10.02 24.08 -5.82
CA GLY A 145 -10.61 23.59 -4.58
C GLY A 145 -11.78 22.64 -4.77
N ALA A 146 -12.14 22.24 -5.99
CA ALA A 146 -13.14 21.21 -6.22
C ALA A 146 -12.58 19.82 -5.86
N GLU A 147 -13.46 18.91 -5.42
CA GLU A 147 -13.09 17.52 -5.14
C GLU A 147 -13.65 16.58 -6.21
N VAL A 148 -12.80 15.70 -6.74
CA VAL A 148 -13.18 14.58 -7.58
C VAL A 148 -13.28 13.34 -6.73
N LYS A 149 -14.49 12.83 -6.52
CA LYS A 149 -14.76 11.60 -5.77
C LYS A 149 -14.49 10.38 -6.63
N VAL A 150 -13.72 9.45 -6.11
CA VAL A 150 -13.42 8.16 -6.74
C VAL A 150 -13.53 7.05 -5.68
N GLU A 151 -14.07 5.91 -6.06
CA GLU A 151 -14.11 4.71 -5.23
C GLU A 151 -12.80 3.95 -5.34
N TYR A 152 -12.32 3.35 -4.24
CA TYR A 152 -11.13 2.51 -4.28
C TYR A 152 -11.33 1.18 -3.56
N THR A 153 -10.60 0.18 -4.03
CA THR A 153 -10.31 -1.07 -3.32
C THR A 153 -8.83 -1.33 -3.43
N PHE A 154 -8.16 -1.46 -2.28
CA PHE A 154 -6.76 -1.85 -2.18
C PHE A 154 -6.62 -3.23 -1.55
N GLY A 155 -5.79 -4.08 -2.15
CA GLY A 155 -5.13 -5.19 -1.50
C GLY A 155 -3.68 -4.78 -1.25
N ILE A 156 -3.27 -4.78 0.01
CA ILE A 156 -1.94 -4.37 0.45
C ILE A 156 -1.31 -5.57 1.13
N GLU A 157 -0.12 -5.94 0.71
CA GLU A 157 0.65 -7.05 1.28
C GLU A 157 1.87 -6.53 2.02
N GLN A 158 2.14 -7.09 3.18
CA GLN A 158 3.40 -6.91 3.87
C GLN A 158 4.40 -7.93 3.32
N MET A 159 5.44 -7.43 2.66
CA MET A 159 6.50 -8.24 2.06
C MET A 159 7.47 -8.77 3.13
N ASP A 160 8.31 -9.74 2.75
CA ASP A 160 9.33 -10.33 3.65
C ASP A 160 10.30 -9.30 4.26
N ASP A 161 10.50 -8.16 3.58
CA ASP A 161 11.30 -7.02 4.05
C ASP A 161 10.50 -5.99 4.86
N GLU A 162 9.29 -6.36 5.29
CA GLU A 162 8.33 -5.55 6.07
C GLU A 162 7.75 -4.34 5.31
N GLU A 163 8.14 -4.12 4.06
CA GLU A 163 7.53 -3.09 3.22
C GLU A 163 6.08 -3.44 2.89
N LEU A 164 5.22 -2.44 2.87
CA LEU A 164 3.85 -2.59 2.37
C LEU A 164 3.82 -2.31 0.87
N LYS A 165 3.17 -3.20 0.11
CA LYS A 165 3.00 -3.05 -1.34
C LYS A 165 1.55 -3.32 -1.76
N ILE A 166 1.08 -2.58 -2.75
CA ILE A 166 -0.21 -2.82 -3.39
C ILE A 166 -0.07 -4.01 -4.34
N ILE A 167 -0.88 -5.04 -4.12
CA ILE A 167 -1.08 -6.18 -5.00
C ILE A 167 -2.42 -6.11 -5.74
N LEU A 168 -3.38 -5.35 -5.23
CA LEU A 168 -4.66 -5.07 -5.87
C LEU A 168 -4.98 -3.58 -5.76
N HIS A 169 -5.25 -2.93 -6.88
CA HIS A 169 -5.82 -1.59 -6.94
C HIS A 169 -6.94 -1.54 -7.97
N HIS A 170 -8.17 -1.46 -7.50
CA HIS A 170 -9.32 -1.19 -8.35
C HIS A 170 -9.91 0.16 -7.95
N SER A 171 -10.14 1.01 -8.93
CA SER A 171 -10.83 2.29 -8.74
C SER A 171 -11.89 2.52 -9.81
N SER A 172 -12.95 3.24 -9.43
CA SER A 172 -14.08 3.57 -10.28
C SER A 172 -14.71 4.90 -9.91
N LEU A 173 -15.41 5.51 -10.85
CA LEU A 173 -16.31 6.61 -10.50
C LEU A 173 -17.60 6.05 -9.90
N PRO A 174 -18.23 6.76 -8.94
CA PRO A 174 -19.54 6.39 -8.44
C PRO A 174 -20.56 6.27 -9.58
N PHE A 175 -21.42 5.25 -9.50
CA PHE A 175 -22.51 5.10 -10.46
C PHE A 175 -23.42 6.31 -10.46
N THR A 176 -23.67 6.88 -11.64
CA THR A 176 -24.62 7.98 -11.84
C THR A 176 -25.86 7.44 -12.53
N PRO A 177 -27.03 7.42 -11.88
CA PRO A 177 -28.28 7.03 -12.53
C PRO A 177 -28.61 7.97 -13.71
N SER A 178 -29.04 7.41 -14.82
CA SER A 178 -29.53 8.13 -16.01
C SER A 178 -30.94 8.64 -15.80
#